data_e6947578598044ff6f2e98eb39fd0a8a
#
_entry.id   e6947578598044ff6f2e98eb39fd0a8a
#
_cell.length_a   1.000
_cell.length_b   1.000
_cell.length_c   1.000
_cell.angle_alpha   90.00
_cell.angle_beta   90.00
_cell.angle_gamma   90.00
#
_symmetry.space_group_name_H-M   'P 1'
#
loop_
_entity.id
_entity.type
_entity.pdbx_description
1 polymer ?
#
loop_
_entity_poly.entity_id
_entity_poly.type
_entity_poly.pdbx_seq_one_letter_code
_entity_poly.pdbx_strand_id
1 'polypeptide(L)'
;MSESIGIIAGSGQFPRLVAEDAKAAGYGVVVCAFHGFTDPGLEALADAYTTVYLGQFDKVIDYFRKHGVRRLCMAGAINKPRALDLRPDFRAARILFSLRGKGDDALLRAIMADLEKEGFTLIQAAELSTSLLCPEGVLTRRGPSAEEIAEIDYGWPIAEA
;
A
#
# COMPACT_ATOMS: atom_id res chain seq x y z
N MET A 1 -13.51 7.25 -20.17
CA MET A 1 -12.81 7.73 -18.96
C MET A 1 -11.82 6.63 -18.58
N SER A 2 -10.56 6.96 -18.36
CA SER A 2 -9.56 6.00 -17.87
C SER A 2 -9.97 5.48 -16.49
N GLU A 3 -9.69 4.21 -16.23
CA GLU A 3 -9.87 3.63 -14.89
C GLU A 3 -9.01 4.38 -13.88
N SER A 4 -9.53 4.60 -12.66
CA SER A 4 -8.78 5.28 -11.60
C SER A 4 -8.34 4.28 -10.53
N ILE A 5 -7.08 4.43 -10.10
CA ILE A 5 -6.49 3.69 -8.99
C ILE A 5 -6.48 4.57 -7.74
N GLY A 6 -6.93 4.04 -6.63
CA GLY A 6 -6.80 4.67 -5.33
C GLY A 6 -5.49 4.29 -4.64
N ILE A 7 -4.76 5.27 -4.15
CA ILE A 7 -3.53 5.05 -3.38
C ILE A 7 -3.76 5.47 -1.94
N ILE A 8 -3.70 4.52 -1.01
CA ILE A 8 -3.62 4.79 0.42
C ILE A 8 -2.14 5.00 0.74
N ALA A 9 -1.75 6.28 0.90
CA ALA A 9 -0.37 6.68 0.91
C ALA A 9 0.19 6.88 2.32
N GLY A 10 1.14 6.05 2.72
CA GLY A 10 1.97 6.23 3.91
C GLY A 10 3.20 7.11 3.66
N SER A 11 4.22 6.92 4.47
CA SER A 11 5.49 7.64 4.38
C SER A 11 6.48 7.02 3.38
N GLY A 12 7.51 7.79 3.03
CA GLY A 12 8.59 7.40 2.13
C GLY A 12 8.31 7.73 0.67
N GLN A 13 9.22 7.31 -0.21
CA GLN A 13 9.13 7.60 -1.65
C GLN A 13 8.25 6.58 -2.41
N PHE A 14 7.95 5.46 -1.80
CA PHE A 14 7.22 4.38 -2.45
C PHE A 14 5.83 4.80 -2.98
N PRO A 15 5.00 5.56 -2.24
CA PRO A 15 3.72 6.06 -2.78
C PRO A 15 3.88 6.91 -4.04
N ARG A 16 4.97 7.68 -4.10
CA ARG A 16 5.28 8.52 -5.26
C ARG A 16 5.60 7.68 -6.49
N LEU A 17 6.47 6.68 -6.35
CA LEU A 17 6.82 5.77 -7.45
C LEU A 17 5.57 5.06 -7.98
N VAL A 18 4.71 4.54 -7.10
CA VAL A 18 3.45 3.90 -7.49
C VAL A 18 2.54 4.86 -8.24
N ALA A 19 2.44 6.13 -7.82
CA ALA A 19 1.63 7.13 -8.49
C ALA A 19 2.18 7.50 -9.88
N GLU A 20 3.49 7.67 -10.01
CA GLU A 20 4.17 7.96 -11.28
C GLU A 20 3.96 6.81 -12.29
N ASP A 21 4.14 5.56 -11.84
CA ASP A 21 3.98 4.39 -12.69
C ASP A 21 2.52 4.13 -13.07
N ALA A 22 1.58 4.32 -12.15
CA ALA A 22 0.14 4.24 -12.46
C ALA A 22 -0.25 5.26 -13.52
N LYS A 23 0.25 6.50 -13.44
CA LYS A 23 0.03 7.52 -14.49
C LYS A 23 0.67 7.15 -15.81
N ALA A 24 1.89 6.64 -15.79
CA ALA A 24 2.58 6.19 -17.00
C ALA A 24 1.82 5.04 -17.69
N ALA A 25 1.15 4.19 -16.91
CA ALA A 25 0.27 3.12 -17.41
C ALA A 25 -1.12 3.63 -17.87
N GLY A 26 -1.41 4.93 -17.77
CA GLY A 26 -2.65 5.54 -18.25
C GLY A 26 -3.81 5.52 -17.25
N TYR A 27 -3.58 5.19 -16.00
CA TYR A 27 -4.58 5.26 -14.95
C TYR A 27 -4.77 6.69 -14.41
N GLY A 28 -5.98 7.01 -13.98
CA GLY A 28 -6.21 8.12 -13.08
C GLY A 28 -5.69 7.79 -11.68
N VAL A 29 -5.13 8.78 -10.97
CA VAL A 29 -4.53 8.58 -9.64
C VAL A 29 -5.30 9.38 -8.60
N VAL A 30 -5.94 8.67 -7.67
CA VAL A 30 -6.68 9.25 -6.55
C VAL A 30 -5.96 8.91 -5.25
N VAL A 31 -5.47 9.92 -4.53
CA VAL A 31 -4.61 9.72 -3.35
C VAL A 31 -5.34 10.08 -2.06
N CYS A 32 -5.31 9.17 -1.10
CA CYS A 32 -5.65 9.43 0.29
C CYS A 32 -4.36 9.37 1.14
N ALA A 33 -3.92 10.53 1.60
CA ALA A 33 -2.71 10.72 2.38
C ALA A 33 -3.00 10.76 3.88
N PHE A 34 -2.00 10.52 4.70
CA PHE A 34 -2.11 10.63 6.15
C PHE A 34 -1.35 11.84 6.69
N HIS A 35 -2.02 12.63 7.53
CA HIS A 35 -1.42 13.79 8.19
C HIS A 35 -0.13 13.42 8.93
N GLY A 36 0.96 14.12 8.62
CA GLY A 36 2.27 13.95 9.27
C GLY A 36 3.07 12.73 8.81
N PHE A 37 2.56 11.94 7.86
CA PHE A 37 3.26 10.75 7.35
C PHE A 37 3.58 10.85 5.86
N THR A 38 2.61 11.23 5.05
CA THR A 38 2.75 11.28 3.59
C THR A 38 3.49 12.54 3.15
N ASP A 39 4.36 12.39 2.16
CA ASP A 39 5.02 13.53 1.51
C ASP A 39 3.98 14.41 0.80
N PRO A 40 3.86 15.71 1.15
CA PRO A 40 2.91 16.60 0.51
C PRO A 40 3.17 16.79 -0.99
N GLY A 41 4.39 16.56 -1.47
CA GLY A 41 4.72 16.61 -2.90
C GLY A 41 3.98 15.57 -3.75
N LEU A 42 3.36 14.55 -3.13
CA LEU A 42 2.53 13.57 -3.81
C LEU A 42 1.24 14.20 -4.39
N GLU A 43 0.74 15.29 -3.82
CA GLU A 43 -0.44 16.00 -4.31
C GLU A 43 -0.31 16.42 -5.77
N ALA A 44 0.88 16.85 -6.19
CA ALA A 44 1.16 17.29 -7.56
C ALA A 44 1.02 16.17 -8.62
N LEU A 45 1.07 14.92 -8.19
CA LEU A 45 0.92 13.74 -9.06
C LEU A 45 -0.52 13.20 -9.08
N ALA A 46 -1.39 13.64 -8.17
CA ALA A 46 -2.74 13.11 -8.05
C ALA A 46 -3.75 13.90 -8.90
N ASP A 47 -4.71 13.19 -9.49
CA ASP A 47 -5.87 13.80 -10.15
C ASP A 47 -6.92 14.21 -9.11
N ALA A 48 -6.91 13.54 -7.94
CA ALA A 48 -7.64 13.96 -6.75
C ALA A 48 -6.83 13.58 -5.50
N TYR A 49 -6.78 14.48 -4.53
CA TYR A 49 -5.98 14.32 -3.31
C TYR A 49 -6.78 14.71 -2.07
N THR A 50 -6.62 13.96 -1.00
CA THR A 50 -7.13 14.31 0.32
C THR A 50 -6.16 13.87 1.41
N THR A 51 -6.27 14.50 2.57
CA THR A 51 -5.50 14.12 3.75
C THR A 51 -6.43 13.79 4.91
N VAL A 52 -6.19 12.67 5.56
CA VAL A 52 -6.96 12.18 6.71
C VAL A 52 -6.02 11.88 7.89
N TYR A 53 -6.57 11.77 9.09
CA TYR A 53 -5.82 11.25 10.24
C TYR A 53 -5.89 9.72 10.25
N LEU A 54 -4.87 9.09 10.82
CA LEU A 54 -4.87 7.64 11.03
C LEU A 54 -6.10 7.22 11.87
N GLY A 55 -6.79 6.17 11.40
CA GLY A 55 -8.01 5.67 12.03
C GLY A 55 -9.31 6.26 11.49
N GLN A 56 -9.28 7.21 10.55
CA GLN A 56 -10.49 7.76 9.92
C GLN A 56 -10.90 6.90 8.70
N PHE A 57 -11.24 5.62 8.92
CA PHE A 57 -11.52 4.66 7.85
C PHE A 57 -12.76 5.00 7.04
N ASP A 58 -13.83 5.47 7.68
CA ASP A 58 -15.05 5.85 6.96
C ASP A 58 -14.76 6.98 5.96
N LYS A 59 -13.91 7.96 6.32
CA LYS A 59 -13.50 9.03 5.40
C LYS A 59 -12.70 8.52 4.20
N VAL A 60 -11.82 7.55 4.42
CA VAL A 60 -11.04 6.91 3.34
C VAL A 60 -11.97 6.23 2.35
N ILE A 61 -12.92 5.44 2.84
CA ILE A 61 -13.90 4.70 2.06
C ILE A 61 -14.78 5.66 1.25
N ASP A 62 -15.38 6.65 1.92
CA ASP A 62 -16.26 7.64 1.29
C ASP A 62 -15.53 8.45 0.21
N TYR A 63 -14.28 8.81 0.48
CA TYR A 63 -13.45 9.53 -0.48
C TYR A 63 -13.23 8.75 -1.77
N PHE A 64 -12.80 7.50 -1.67
CA PHE A 64 -12.58 6.67 -2.85
C PHE A 64 -13.88 6.34 -3.60
N ARG A 65 -14.98 6.10 -2.88
CA ARG A 65 -16.31 5.92 -3.49
C ARG A 65 -16.77 7.14 -4.28
N LYS A 66 -16.60 8.33 -3.71
CA LYS A 66 -16.95 9.61 -4.37
C LYS A 66 -16.20 9.77 -5.69
N HIS A 67 -14.98 9.28 -5.78
CA HIS A 67 -14.17 9.36 -6.99
C HIS A 67 -14.31 8.14 -7.91
N GLY A 68 -15.24 7.24 -7.64
CA GLY A 68 -15.51 6.05 -8.47
C GLY A 68 -14.38 5.02 -8.49
N VAL A 69 -13.48 5.09 -7.52
CA VAL A 69 -12.35 4.16 -7.37
C VAL A 69 -12.87 2.80 -6.93
N ARG A 70 -12.35 1.74 -7.54
CA ARG A 70 -12.64 0.34 -7.17
C ARG A 70 -11.39 -0.44 -6.79
N ARG A 71 -10.24 -0.09 -7.34
CA ARG A 71 -8.96 -0.75 -7.09
C ARG A 71 -8.11 0.13 -6.19
N LEU A 72 -7.62 -0.43 -5.09
CA LEU A 72 -6.81 0.28 -4.10
C LEU A 72 -5.43 -0.35 -3.99
N CYS A 73 -4.41 0.48 -3.99
CA CYS A 73 -3.04 0.11 -3.66
C CYS A 73 -2.64 0.78 -2.33
N MET A 74 -2.12 -0.01 -1.41
CA MET A 74 -1.52 0.50 -0.17
C MET A 74 -0.01 0.65 -0.38
N ALA A 75 0.51 1.86 -0.24
CA ALA A 75 1.91 2.15 -0.50
C ALA A 75 2.54 3.00 0.61
N GLY A 76 3.76 2.68 0.97
CA GLY A 76 4.50 3.38 2.02
C GLY A 76 4.28 2.81 3.43
N ALA A 77 5.01 3.35 4.40
CA ALA A 77 4.99 2.88 5.77
C ALA A 77 4.22 3.83 6.70
N ILE A 78 3.67 3.27 7.78
CA ILE A 78 3.15 4.02 8.92
C ILE A 78 4.09 3.73 10.10
N ASN A 79 5.07 4.60 10.30
CA ASN A 79 6.06 4.43 11.35
C ASN A 79 5.54 5.00 12.67
N LYS A 80 5.39 4.12 13.68
CA LYS A 80 5.11 4.44 15.10
C LYS A 80 4.25 5.70 15.30
N PRO A 81 2.94 5.65 14.99
CA PRO A 81 2.07 6.80 15.17
C PRO A 81 2.06 7.23 16.65
N ARG A 82 2.12 8.53 16.89
CA ARG A 82 1.89 9.09 18.22
C ARG A 82 0.39 9.02 18.55
N ALA A 83 0.04 8.95 19.83
CA ALA A 83 -1.37 8.92 20.23
C ALA A 83 -2.18 10.13 19.69
N LEU A 84 -1.51 11.29 19.48
CA LEU A 84 -2.12 12.49 18.91
C LEU A 84 -2.40 12.41 17.41
N ASP A 85 -1.75 11.49 16.70
CA ASP A 85 -1.93 11.28 15.26
C ASP A 85 -3.13 10.36 14.97
N LEU A 86 -3.64 9.70 16.01
CA LEU A 86 -4.74 8.74 15.92
C LEU A 86 -6.08 9.44 16.21
N ARG A 87 -6.99 9.36 15.25
CA ARG A 87 -8.38 9.81 15.41
C ARG A 87 -9.33 8.70 14.95
N PRO A 88 -9.40 7.60 15.71
CA PRO A 88 -10.19 6.45 15.30
C PRO A 88 -11.68 6.81 15.24
N ASP A 89 -12.30 6.49 14.10
CA ASP A 89 -13.75 6.43 13.99
C ASP A 89 -14.28 5.12 14.61
N PHE A 90 -15.59 4.93 14.57
CA PHE A 90 -16.22 3.74 15.15
C PHE A 90 -15.75 2.44 14.46
N ARG A 91 -15.51 2.48 13.15
CA ARG A 91 -15.01 1.36 12.36
C ARG A 91 -13.60 0.98 12.79
N ALA A 92 -12.68 1.95 12.86
CA ALA A 92 -11.33 1.74 13.35
C ALA A 92 -11.30 1.17 14.77
N ALA A 93 -12.10 1.73 15.66
CA ALA A 93 -12.22 1.24 17.03
C ALA A 93 -12.66 -0.22 17.07
N ARG A 94 -13.67 -0.60 16.29
CA ARG A 94 -14.15 -2.00 16.19
C ARG A 94 -13.06 -2.95 15.71
N ILE A 95 -12.29 -2.57 14.67
CA ILE A 95 -11.18 -3.37 14.15
C ILE A 95 -10.11 -3.55 15.23
N LEU A 96 -9.68 -2.46 15.88
CA LEU A 96 -8.66 -2.49 16.93
C LEU A 96 -9.09 -3.35 18.12
N PHE A 97 -10.37 -3.26 18.53
CA PHE A 97 -10.90 -4.09 19.62
C PHE A 97 -10.88 -5.57 19.29
N SER A 98 -11.17 -5.96 18.04
CA SER A 98 -11.18 -7.35 17.61
C SER A 98 -9.78 -7.99 17.55
N LEU A 99 -8.72 -7.16 17.58
CA LEU A 99 -7.34 -7.56 17.39
C LEU A 99 -6.49 -7.49 18.66
N ARG A 100 -7.11 -7.29 19.85
CA ARG A 100 -6.37 -7.21 21.11
C ARG A 100 -5.41 -8.39 21.30
N GLY A 101 -4.11 -8.05 21.42
CA GLY A 101 -3.03 -9.04 21.59
C GLY A 101 -2.52 -9.70 20.30
N LYS A 102 -2.97 -9.27 19.12
CA LYS A 102 -2.46 -9.73 17.82
C LYS A 102 -1.50 -8.68 17.23
N GLY A 103 -0.48 -9.16 16.51
CA GLY A 103 0.55 -8.28 15.93
C GLY A 103 0.08 -7.41 14.77
N ASP A 104 1.00 -6.56 14.27
CA ASP A 104 0.74 -5.56 13.20
C ASP A 104 0.21 -6.19 11.90
N ASP A 105 0.65 -7.40 11.58
CA ASP A 105 0.18 -8.14 10.40
C ASP A 105 -1.33 -8.47 10.48
N ALA A 106 -1.82 -8.83 11.67
CA ALA A 106 -3.25 -9.08 11.89
C ALA A 106 -4.09 -7.80 11.71
N LEU A 107 -3.54 -6.64 12.10
CA LEU A 107 -4.19 -5.35 11.89
C LEU A 107 -4.29 -5.04 10.39
N LEU A 108 -3.19 -5.19 9.65
CA LEU A 108 -3.17 -4.94 8.21
C LEU A 108 -4.17 -5.84 7.47
N ARG A 109 -4.18 -7.14 7.77
CA ARG A 109 -5.15 -8.09 7.19
C ARG A 109 -6.61 -7.72 7.52
N ALA A 110 -6.88 -7.25 8.73
CA ALA A 110 -8.23 -6.85 9.11
C ALA A 110 -8.69 -5.58 8.37
N ILE A 111 -7.78 -4.63 8.17
CA ILE A 111 -8.03 -3.43 7.36
C ILE A 111 -8.32 -3.84 5.90
N MET A 112 -7.49 -4.69 5.31
CA MET A 112 -7.66 -5.19 3.96
C MET A 112 -9.02 -5.88 3.80
N ALA A 113 -9.36 -6.80 4.69
CA ALA A 113 -10.63 -7.51 4.67
C ALA A 113 -11.85 -6.59 4.85
N ASP A 114 -11.71 -5.49 5.60
CA ASP A 114 -12.78 -4.50 5.76
C ASP A 114 -12.98 -3.67 4.47
N LEU A 115 -11.89 -3.27 3.80
CA LEU A 115 -11.95 -2.59 2.50
C LEU A 115 -12.57 -3.48 1.40
N GLU A 116 -12.22 -4.77 1.38
CA GLU A 116 -12.79 -5.75 0.45
C GLU A 116 -14.30 -5.93 0.66
N LYS A 117 -14.78 -5.97 1.92
CA LYS A 117 -16.22 -6.01 2.24
C LYS A 117 -16.96 -4.78 1.75
N GLU A 118 -16.28 -3.64 1.66
CA GLU A 118 -16.82 -2.40 1.12
C GLU A 118 -16.82 -2.35 -0.42
N GLY A 119 -16.36 -3.42 -1.06
CA GLY A 119 -16.38 -3.60 -2.52
C GLY A 119 -15.15 -3.09 -3.25
N PHE A 120 -14.05 -2.82 -2.52
CA PHE A 120 -12.78 -2.49 -3.14
C PHE A 120 -11.99 -3.76 -3.46
N THR A 121 -11.21 -3.72 -4.52
CA THR A 121 -10.20 -4.74 -4.86
C THR A 121 -8.83 -4.20 -4.47
N LEU A 122 -8.14 -4.91 -3.59
CA LEU A 122 -6.77 -4.56 -3.23
C LEU A 122 -5.80 -5.13 -4.26
N ILE A 123 -4.91 -4.29 -4.75
CA ILE A 123 -3.89 -4.64 -5.74
C ILE A 123 -2.50 -4.40 -5.18
N GLN A 124 -1.56 -5.21 -5.62
CA GLN A 124 -0.16 -5.04 -5.25
C GLN A 124 0.48 -3.92 -6.09
N ALA A 125 1.42 -3.20 -5.49
CA ALA A 125 2.16 -2.16 -6.21
C ALA A 125 2.91 -2.72 -7.43
N ALA A 126 3.37 -3.96 -7.37
CA ALA A 126 4.02 -4.64 -8.48
C ALA A 126 3.12 -4.85 -9.71
N GLU A 127 1.80 -4.85 -9.54
CA GLU A 127 0.84 -4.90 -10.67
C GLU A 127 0.77 -3.56 -11.43
N LEU A 128 1.09 -2.45 -10.75
CA LEU A 128 1.10 -1.12 -11.33
C LEU A 128 2.49 -0.73 -11.86
N SER A 129 3.53 -1.25 -11.25
CA SER A 129 4.90 -0.84 -11.47
C SER A 129 5.82 -2.03 -11.66
N THR A 130 6.10 -2.35 -12.91
CA THR A 130 7.10 -3.38 -13.26
C THR A 130 8.53 -2.91 -12.96
N SER A 131 8.76 -1.60 -12.85
CA SER A 131 10.07 -1.02 -12.50
C SER A 131 10.50 -1.36 -11.07
N LEU A 132 9.55 -1.72 -10.20
CA LEU A 132 9.79 -2.15 -8.82
C LEU A 132 10.17 -3.63 -8.69
N LEU A 133 10.00 -4.39 -9.76
CA LEU A 133 10.37 -5.81 -9.76
C LEU A 133 11.88 -5.94 -9.96
N CYS A 134 12.48 -6.82 -9.15
CA CYS A 134 13.87 -7.19 -9.35
C CYS A 134 14.04 -7.82 -10.75
N PRO A 135 14.94 -7.33 -11.61
CA PRO A 135 15.17 -7.97 -12.91
C PRO A 135 15.74 -9.37 -12.75
N GLU A 136 15.41 -10.22 -13.70
CA GLU A 136 15.87 -11.60 -13.73
C GLU A 136 17.38 -11.67 -14.00
N GLY A 137 18.06 -12.61 -13.36
CA GLY A 137 19.46 -12.91 -13.60
C GLY A 137 20.43 -12.38 -12.53
N VAL A 138 21.72 -12.42 -12.86
CA VAL A 138 22.80 -11.99 -11.98
C VAL A 138 22.95 -10.49 -12.01
N LEU A 139 22.67 -9.81 -10.89
CA LEU A 139 22.73 -8.35 -10.76
C LEU A 139 24.07 -7.84 -10.23
N THR A 140 24.91 -8.72 -9.72
CA THR A 140 26.21 -8.40 -9.14
C THR A 140 27.35 -8.65 -10.14
N ARG A 141 28.54 -8.07 -9.88
CA ARG A 141 29.70 -8.28 -10.74
C ARG A 141 30.19 -9.73 -10.77
N ARG A 142 29.94 -10.47 -9.70
CA ARG A 142 30.23 -11.91 -9.59
C ARG A 142 28.91 -12.67 -9.60
N GLY A 143 28.80 -13.65 -10.46
CA GLY A 143 27.71 -14.62 -10.41
C GLY A 143 27.87 -15.60 -9.22
N PRO A 144 26.80 -16.26 -8.81
CA PRO A 144 26.87 -17.32 -7.81
C PRO A 144 27.70 -18.51 -8.33
N SER A 145 28.43 -19.18 -7.43
CA SER A 145 29.07 -20.44 -7.74
C SER A 145 28.05 -21.58 -7.84
N ALA A 146 28.46 -22.74 -8.33
CA ALA A 146 27.59 -23.91 -8.39
C ALA A 146 27.12 -24.37 -6.99
N GLU A 147 27.96 -24.22 -5.98
CA GLU A 147 27.63 -24.54 -4.59
C GLU A 147 26.58 -23.55 -4.04
N GLU A 148 26.77 -22.24 -4.29
CA GLU A 148 25.82 -21.20 -3.88
C GLU A 148 24.44 -21.39 -4.58
N ILE A 149 24.43 -21.81 -5.85
CA ILE A 149 23.17 -22.13 -6.55
C ILE A 149 22.50 -23.34 -5.90
N ALA A 150 23.23 -24.38 -5.57
CA ALA A 150 22.66 -25.56 -4.92
C ALA A 150 22.06 -25.22 -3.53
N GLU A 151 22.69 -24.31 -2.78
CA GLU A 151 22.13 -23.81 -1.51
C GLU A 151 20.85 -22.98 -1.70
N ILE A 152 20.81 -22.14 -2.74
CA ILE A 152 19.61 -21.38 -3.10
C ILE A 152 18.46 -22.33 -3.47
N ASP A 153 18.73 -23.30 -4.34
CA ASP A 153 17.73 -24.27 -4.81
C ASP A 153 17.19 -25.13 -3.65
N TYR A 154 18.02 -25.43 -2.64
CA TYR A 154 17.60 -26.11 -1.43
C TYR A 154 16.77 -25.21 -0.51
N GLY A 155 17.17 -23.96 -0.32
CA GLY A 155 16.53 -23.02 0.60
C GLY A 155 15.22 -22.42 0.08
N TRP A 156 15.08 -22.25 -1.23
CA TRP A 156 13.93 -21.58 -1.86
C TRP A 156 12.58 -22.25 -1.52
N PRO A 157 12.43 -23.59 -1.70
CA PRO A 157 11.16 -24.25 -1.35
C PRO A 157 10.79 -24.16 0.14
N ILE A 158 11.82 -24.05 1.02
CA ILE A 158 11.61 -23.91 2.45
C ILE A 158 11.07 -22.51 2.79
N ALA A 159 11.54 -21.50 2.06
CA ALA A 159 11.08 -20.11 2.24
C ALA A 159 9.66 -19.86 1.68
N GLU A 160 9.22 -20.66 0.71
CA GLU A 160 7.86 -20.59 0.13
C GLU A 160 6.81 -21.37 0.94
N ALA A 161 7.21 -22.27 1.82
CA ALA A 161 6.31 -23.14 2.62
C ALA A 161 5.77 -22.40 3.85
#